data_be2e5e7d9e0c77accfc9d234d88326c0
#
_entry.id   be2e5e7d9e0c77accfc9d234d88326c0
#
_cell.length_a   1.000
_cell.length_b   1.000
_cell.length_c   1.000
_cell.angle_alpha   90.00
_cell.angle_beta   90.00
_cell.angle_gamma   90.00
#
_symmetry.space_group_name_H-M   'P 1'
#
loop_
_entity.id
_entity.type
_entity.pdbx_description
1 polymer ?
#
loop_
_entity_poly.entity_id
_entity_poly.type
_entity_poly.pdbx_seq_one_letter_code
_entity_poly.pdbx_strand_id
1 'polypeptide(L)'
;MEASFIILTDFFTVYPEALAYTTSLAAAQQARVVLLHVCHNGLHGPGEKGSPRTEWNKRQKQRELARLTTNRPVPTELVVSEEVFPEAVGQTVRAQQGQLLVLGQPGAAEQPVEIVADVAQLLLEQALCPVLVVPPTASEGLPPRRLLLAVDGEPLDLHPLPALVHQLLAGPQASLQVVYIPESATTTPPDPVAVLNTIRINGVVPAIPLSRLHLHHAPDLVAGILAEAVRQQADMLVVVARHHSLIGSFFHRSITARLMEQSPIPVLALPARD
;
A
#
# COMPACT_ATOMS: atom_id res chain seq x y z
N MET A 1 -1.80 14.71 -18.01
CA MET A 1 -1.27 15.17 -16.70
C MET A 1 -0.51 14.02 -16.09
N GLU A 2 0.62 14.27 -15.47
CA GLU A 2 1.55 13.26 -14.96
C GLU A 2 0.99 12.66 -13.67
N ALA A 3 0.99 11.32 -13.56
CA ALA A 3 0.57 10.61 -12.36
C ALA A 3 1.45 10.97 -11.17
N SER A 4 0.91 11.03 -9.95
CA SER A 4 1.72 11.25 -8.76
C SER A 4 1.61 10.12 -7.75
N PHE A 5 2.73 9.79 -7.10
CA PHE A 5 2.82 8.88 -5.96
C PHE A 5 3.09 9.72 -4.72
N ILE A 6 2.20 9.62 -3.73
CA ILE A 6 2.21 10.46 -2.55
C ILE A 6 2.76 9.66 -1.37
N ILE A 7 3.88 10.11 -0.79
CA ILE A 7 4.48 9.51 0.39
C ILE A 7 4.05 10.32 1.61
N LEU A 8 3.42 9.67 2.57
CA LEU A 8 3.10 10.26 3.87
C LEU A 8 4.35 10.33 4.75
N THR A 9 4.62 11.53 5.32
CA THR A 9 5.85 11.79 6.08
C THR A 9 5.64 12.03 7.58
N ASP A 10 4.39 12.09 8.05
CA ASP A 10 4.07 12.70 9.35
C ASP A 10 3.90 11.75 10.51
N PHE A 11 3.48 10.54 10.22
CA PHE A 11 3.37 9.53 11.27
C PHE A 11 4.73 8.92 11.58
N PHE A 12 5.70 9.09 10.66
CA PHE A 12 7.01 8.47 10.72
C PHE A 12 8.05 9.37 10.06
N THR A 13 9.29 9.18 10.42
CA THR A 13 10.42 9.65 9.62
C THR A 13 10.24 9.13 8.18
N VAL A 14 10.58 9.93 7.17
CA VAL A 14 10.63 9.41 5.80
C VAL A 14 11.71 8.34 5.77
N TYR A 15 11.28 7.09 5.77
CA TYR A 15 12.23 5.99 5.71
C TYR A 15 12.93 5.99 4.35
N PRO A 16 14.27 5.98 4.32
CA PRO A 16 15.04 6.01 3.09
C PRO A 16 14.62 4.92 2.11
N GLU A 17 14.29 3.74 2.62
CA GLU A 17 13.85 2.57 1.83
C GLU A 17 12.53 2.84 1.11
N ALA A 18 11.54 3.40 1.82
CA ALA A 18 10.25 3.74 1.22
C ALA A 18 10.39 4.83 0.15
N LEU A 19 11.25 5.84 0.39
CA LEU A 19 11.52 6.89 -0.58
C LEU A 19 12.27 6.34 -1.80
N ALA A 20 13.30 5.52 -1.60
CA ALA A 20 14.06 4.90 -2.68
C ALA A 20 13.18 3.97 -3.53
N TYR A 21 12.39 3.11 -2.88
CA TYR A 21 11.45 2.20 -3.54
C TYR A 21 10.41 2.97 -4.37
N THR A 22 9.78 3.98 -3.76
CA THR A 22 8.77 4.81 -4.44
C THR A 22 9.36 5.58 -5.60
N THR A 23 10.56 6.12 -5.45
CA THR A 23 11.26 6.84 -6.52
C THR A 23 11.56 5.92 -7.72
N SER A 24 12.02 4.70 -7.47
CA SER A 24 12.27 3.69 -8.51
C SER A 24 10.98 3.27 -9.21
N LEU A 25 9.91 3.06 -8.42
CA LEU A 25 8.59 2.74 -8.96
C LEU A 25 8.04 3.89 -9.82
N ALA A 26 8.17 5.13 -9.35
CA ALA A 26 7.73 6.33 -10.07
C ALA A 26 8.51 6.52 -11.37
N ALA A 27 9.82 6.29 -11.37
CA ALA A 27 10.64 6.34 -12.57
C ALA A 27 10.18 5.33 -13.64
N ALA A 28 9.88 4.09 -13.22
CA ALA A 28 9.39 3.04 -14.13
C ALA A 28 8.00 3.35 -14.68
N GLN A 29 7.18 4.13 -13.97
CA GLN A 29 5.80 4.47 -14.32
C GLN A 29 5.66 5.89 -14.91
N GLN A 30 6.77 6.60 -15.13
CA GLN A 30 6.76 7.99 -15.57
C GLN A 30 5.88 8.89 -14.70
N ALA A 31 5.92 8.64 -13.39
CA ALA A 31 5.18 9.38 -12.37
C ALA A 31 6.13 10.33 -11.60
N ARG A 32 5.55 11.33 -10.94
CA ARG A 32 6.27 12.19 -10.00
C ARG A 32 6.03 11.73 -8.56
N VAL A 33 6.88 12.16 -7.64
CA VAL A 33 6.75 11.88 -6.21
C VAL A 33 6.31 13.14 -5.47
N VAL A 34 5.37 12.99 -4.56
CA VAL A 34 4.91 14.06 -3.65
C VAL A 34 5.17 13.61 -2.22
N LEU A 35 5.99 14.35 -1.48
CA LEU A 35 6.14 14.17 -0.05
C LEU A 35 5.05 14.99 0.63
N LEU A 36 4.09 14.33 1.28
CA LEU A 36 3.02 15.01 2.01
C LEU A 36 3.35 15.11 3.49
N HIS A 37 3.46 16.34 3.99
CA HIS A 37 3.60 16.65 5.41
C HIS A 37 2.32 17.26 5.95
N VAL A 38 1.66 16.58 6.93
CA VAL A 38 0.42 17.05 7.59
C VAL A 38 0.78 17.65 8.95
N CYS A 39 0.57 18.94 9.15
CA CYS A 39 0.97 19.62 10.37
C CYS A 39 0.14 19.25 11.61
N HIS A 40 -1.08 18.74 11.41
CA HIS A 40 -2.01 18.35 12.46
C HIS A 40 -2.44 16.90 12.29
N ASN A 41 -1.63 15.96 12.77
CA ASN A 41 -1.91 14.52 12.63
C ASN A 41 -2.88 13.96 13.68
N GLY A 42 -3.37 14.78 14.61
CA GLY A 42 -4.36 14.36 15.61
C GLY A 42 -3.86 13.40 16.69
N LEU A 43 -2.65 12.86 16.54
CA LEU A 43 -2.06 11.91 17.50
C LEU A 43 -1.37 12.58 18.70
N HIS A 44 -1.17 13.88 18.62
CA HIS A 44 -0.63 14.68 19.72
C HIS A 44 -1.78 15.41 20.43
N GLY A 45 -1.84 15.27 21.75
CA GLY A 45 -2.90 15.85 22.57
C GLY A 45 -3.05 17.37 22.41
N PRO A 46 -4.21 17.95 22.79
CA PRO A 46 -4.58 19.34 22.53
C PRO A 46 -3.73 20.41 23.27
N GLY A 47 -2.65 20.01 23.95
CA GLY A 47 -1.86 20.90 24.82
C GLY A 47 -0.63 21.57 24.19
N GLU A 48 -0.21 21.23 22.96
CA GLU A 48 1.06 21.71 22.39
C GLU A 48 0.93 22.81 21.32
N LYS A 49 -0.20 23.47 21.19
CA LYS A 49 -0.40 24.52 20.19
C LYS A 49 0.38 25.79 20.55
N GLY A 50 1.34 26.17 19.68
CA GLY A 50 1.82 27.55 19.62
C GLY A 50 3.02 27.91 20.49
N SER A 51 3.81 26.98 21.01
CA SER A 51 5.07 27.35 21.66
C SER A 51 6.15 27.68 20.61
N PRO A 52 7.08 28.63 20.89
CA PRO A 52 8.20 28.94 19.99
C PRO A 52 9.04 27.71 19.63
N ARG A 53 9.11 26.71 20.53
CA ARG A 53 9.82 25.45 20.33
C ARG A 53 9.11 24.55 19.32
N THR A 54 7.78 24.52 19.34
CA THR A 54 6.95 23.75 18.39
C THR A 54 7.09 24.33 16.96
N GLU A 55 7.04 25.66 16.82
CA GLU A 55 7.24 26.34 15.55
C GLU A 55 8.66 26.16 14.99
N TRP A 56 9.67 26.19 15.84
CA TRP A 56 11.06 25.93 15.43
C TRP A 56 11.24 24.51 14.92
N ASN A 57 10.72 23.51 15.66
CA ASN A 57 10.75 22.11 15.27
C ASN A 57 10.02 21.87 13.93
N LYS A 58 8.87 22.51 13.72
CA LYS A 58 8.11 22.45 12.47
C LYS A 58 8.94 22.94 11.27
N ARG A 59 9.56 24.13 11.41
CA ARG A 59 10.41 24.70 10.35
C ARG A 59 11.66 23.87 10.07
N GLN A 60 12.27 23.30 11.10
CA GLN A 60 13.42 22.41 10.93
C GLN A 60 13.01 21.14 10.17
N LYS A 61 11.92 20.49 10.55
CA LYS A 61 11.39 19.30 9.87
C LYS A 61 11.06 19.59 8.40
N GLN A 62 10.39 20.71 8.12
CA GLN A 62 10.11 21.11 6.74
C GLN A 62 11.40 21.31 5.90
N ARG A 63 12.45 21.89 6.48
CA ARG A 63 13.76 22.03 5.80
C ARG A 63 14.42 20.69 5.53
N GLU A 64 14.34 19.75 6.47
CA GLU A 64 14.85 18.39 6.30
C GLU A 64 14.09 17.66 5.19
N LEU A 65 12.76 17.73 5.18
CA LEU A 65 11.93 17.16 4.14
C LEU A 65 12.19 17.80 2.77
N ALA A 66 12.36 19.13 2.72
CA ALA A 66 12.69 19.83 1.47
C ALA A 66 14.03 19.37 0.88
N ARG A 67 15.01 18.96 1.71
CA ARG A 67 16.28 18.39 1.21
C ARG A 67 16.07 17.04 0.52
N LEU A 68 15.04 16.30 0.92
CA LEU A 68 14.70 15.00 0.30
C LEU A 68 14.12 15.16 -1.11
N THR A 69 13.70 16.35 -1.51
CA THR A 69 13.18 16.59 -2.87
C THR A 69 14.28 16.94 -3.88
N THR A 70 15.52 17.23 -3.43
CA THR A 70 16.60 17.66 -4.31
C THR A 70 17.38 16.47 -4.86
N ASN A 71 17.90 16.60 -6.10
CA ASN A 71 18.73 15.59 -6.79
C ASN A 71 18.05 14.21 -6.89
N ARG A 72 16.75 14.18 -7.19
CA ARG A 72 16.01 12.93 -7.41
C ARG A 72 15.93 12.57 -8.89
N PRO A 73 15.90 11.27 -9.22
CA PRO A 73 15.78 10.82 -10.62
C PRO A 73 14.39 11.10 -11.23
N VAL A 74 13.39 11.43 -10.39
CA VAL A 74 12.04 11.82 -10.82
C VAL A 74 11.68 13.17 -10.20
N PRO A 75 10.77 13.95 -10.83
CA PRO A 75 10.23 15.16 -10.22
C PRO A 75 9.68 14.85 -8.82
N THR A 76 10.20 15.54 -7.82
CA THR A 76 9.82 15.32 -6.42
C THR A 76 9.53 16.66 -5.76
N GLU A 77 8.34 16.79 -5.17
CA GLU A 77 7.93 18.02 -4.48
C GLU A 77 7.49 17.74 -3.04
N LEU A 78 7.56 18.78 -2.19
CA LEU A 78 7.04 18.75 -0.83
C LEU A 78 5.73 19.52 -0.77
N VAL A 79 4.67 18.86 -0.33
CA VAL A 79 3.38 19.49 0.02
C VAL A 79 3.23 19.49 1.53
N VAL A 80 2.96 20.67 2.08
CA VAL A 80 2.70 20.84 3.52
C VAL A 80 1.24 21.20 3.69
N SER A 81 0.49 20.42 4.44
CA SER A 81 -0.92 20.65 4.73
C SER A 81 -1.12 21.06 6.17
N GLU A 82 -1.89 22.13 6.39
CA GLU A 82 -2.36 22.57 7.72
C GLU A 82 -3.70 21.91 8.10
N GLU A 83 -4.31 21.17 7.19
CA GLU A 83 -5.53 20.41 7.45
C GLU A 83 -5.26 19.23 8.38
N VAL A 84 -6.33 18.72 8.99
CA VAL A 84 -6.26 17.56 9.90
C VAL A 84 -6.22 16.26 9.07
N PHE A 85 -5.50 15.25 9.56
CA PHE A 85 -5.58 13.91 9.03
C PHE A 85 -6.95 13.28 9.40
N PRO A 86 -7.66 12.56 8.49
CA PRO A 86 -7.20 12.14 7.15
C PRO A 86 -7.62 13.09 6.00
N GLU A 87 -8.34 14.17 6.25
CA GLU A 87 -8.84 15.11 5.23
C GLU A 87 -7.72 15.72 4.39
N ALA A 88 -6.58 16.03 5.04
CA ALA A 88 -5.36 16.52 4.37
C ALA A 88 -4.91 15.59 3.24
N VAL A 89 -4.96 14.28 3.48
CA VAL A 89 -4.59 13.27 2.48
C VAL A 89 -5.59 13.29 1.32
N GLY A 90 -6.88 13.28 1.61
CA GLY A 90 -7.93 13.30 0.59
C GLY A 90 -7.87 14.55 -0.30
N GLN A 91 -7.59 15.72 0.26
CA GLN A 91 -7.41 16.94 -0.51
C GLN A 91 -6.16 16.85 -1.39
N THR A 92 -5.03 16.36 -0.83
CA THR A 92 -3.78 16.23 -1.58
C THR A 92 -3.92 15.22 -2.73
N VAL A 93 -4.55 14.07 -2.50
CA VAL A 93 -4.81 13.07 -3.54
C VAL A 93 -5.58 13.69 -4.71
N ARG A 94 -6.63 14.46 -4.43
CA ARG A 94 -7.41 15.15 -5.47
C ARG A 94 -6.60 16.24 -6.17
N ALA A 95 -5.92 17.11 -5.43
CA ALA A 95 -5.18 18.23 -5.97
C ALA A 95 -3.97 17.80 -6.80
N GLN A 96 -3.29 16.74 -6.37
CA GLN A 96 -2.07 16.21 -6.98
C GLN A 96 -2.33 15.06 -7.96
N GLN A 97 -3.60 14.68 -8.17
CA GLN A 97 -3.98 13.52 -8.97
C GLN A 97 -3.24 12.23 -8.53
N GLY A 98 -3.23 12.02 -7.21
CA GLY A 98 -2.57 10.89 -6.58
C GLY A 98 -3.13 9.55 -7.06
N GLN A 99 -2.26 8.70 -7.57
CA GLN A 99 -2.61 7.34 -8.00
C GLN A 99 -2.16 6.26 -7.02
N LEU A 100 -1.29 6.64 -6.08
CA LEU A 100 -0.75 5.75 -5.07
C LEU A 100 -0.44 6.55 -3.81
N LEU A 101 -0.89 6.05 -2.66
CA LEU A 101 -0.43 6.49 -1.34
C LEU A 101 0.63 5.52 -0.86
N VAL A 102 1.72 6.04 -0.30
CA VAL A 102 2.84 5.22 0.19
C VAL A 102 3.12 5.51 1.64
N LEU A 103 3.25 4.46 2.42
CA LEU A 103 3.64 4.46 3.82
C LEU A 103 4.91 3.62 3.98
N GLY A 104 5.93 4.15 4.63
CA GLY A 104 7.08 3.36 5.04
C GLY A 104 6.82 2.68 6.38
N GLN A 105 7.27 1.44 6.55
CA GLN A 105 7.28 0.81 7.85
C GLN A 105 8.53 1.22 8.65
N PRO A 106 8.40 1.41 9.98
CA PRO A 106 9.55 1.59 10.86
C PRO A 106 10.41 0.32 10.91
N GLY A 107 11.71 0.50 11.09
CA GLY A 107 12.57 -0.60 11.50
C GLY A 107 12.21 -1.07 12.91
N ALA A 108 12.53 -2.33 13.26
CA ALA A 108 12.13 -2.99 14.50
C ALA A 108 12.47 -2.24 15.81
N ALA A 109 13.32 -1.21 15.76
CA ALA A 109 13.77 -0.43 16.91
C ALA A 109 13.06 0.92 17.10
N GLU A 110 12.20 1.37 16.16
CA GLU A 110 11.84 2.79 16.13
C GLU A 110 10.40 3.10 16.57
N GLN A 111 9.41 2.35 16.13
CA GLN A 111 7.99 2.56 16.51
C GLN A 111 7.15 1.29 16.31
N PRO A 112 5.95 1.18 16.94
CA PRO A 112 5.05 0.08 16.69
C PRO A 112 4.61 0.04 15.21
N VAL A 113 4.89 -1.05 14.52
CA VAL A 113 4.48 -1.30 13.11
C VAL A 113 2.97 -1.22 12.95
N GLU A 114 2.25 -1.47 14.02
CA GLU A 114 0.80 -1.44 14.12
C GLU A 114 0.19 -0.11 13.70
N ILE A 115 0.86 1.00 14.00
CA ILE A 115 0.35 2.34 13.66
C ILE A 115 0.29 2.52 12.13
N VAL A 116 1.26 1.97 11.40
CA VAL A 116 1.27 2.05 9.92
C VAL A 116 0.08 1.32 9.32
N ALA A 117 -0.21 0.12 9.83
CA ALA A 117 -1.34 -0.66 9.36
C ALA A 117 -2.69 0.01 9.68
N ASP A 118 -2.81 0.61 10.86
CA ASP A 118 -4.01 1.35 11.27
C ASP A 118 -4.22 2.59 10.38
N VAL A 119 -3.15 3.34 10.08
CA VAL A 119 -3.20 4.49 9.15
C VAL A 119 -3.55 4.02 7.75
N ALA A 120 -2.92 2.94 7.25
CA ALA A 120 -3.22 2.39 5.94
C ALA A 120 -4.69 1.95 5.83
N GLN A 121 -5.21 1.29 6.85
CA GLN A 121 -6.62 0.88 6.91
C GLN A 121 -7.57 2.09 6.84
N LEU A 122 -7.32 3.14 7.63
CA LEU A 122 -8.13 4.35 7.62
C LEU A 122 -8.12 5.04 6.24
N LEU A 123 -6.99 5.03 5.54
CA LEU A 123 -6.89 5.59 4.18
C LEU A 123 -7.63 4.73 3.14
N LEU A 124 -7.60 3.41 3.29
CA LEU A 124 -8.33 2.47 2.43
C LEU A 124 -9.84 2.60 2.60
N GLU A 125 -10.33 2.87 3.82
CA GLU A 125 -11.75 3.14 4.08
C GLU A 125 -12.28 4.35 3.29
N GLN A 126 -11.42 5.30 2.98
CA GLN A 126 -11.78 6.45 2.13
C GLN A 126 -11.78 6.13 0.63
N ALA A 127 -11.30 4.96 0.23
CA ALA A 127 -11.26 4.46 -1.15
C ALA A 127 -10.71 5.47 -2.19
N LEU A 128 -9.76 6.32 -1.79
CA LEU A 128 -9.23 7.39 -2.63
C LEU A 128 -8.34 6.85 -3.76
N CYS A 129 -7.40 5.98 -3.40
CA CYS A 129 -6.48 5.30 -4.31
C CYS A 129 -5.81 4.12 -3.58
N PRO A 130 -5.09 3.23 -4.28
CA PRO A 130 -4.30 2.17 -3.67
C PRO A 130 -3.32 2.68 -2.61
N VAL A 131 -3.09 1.87 -1.58
CA VAL A 131 -2.12 2.13 -0.52
C VAL A 131 -1.00 1.10 -0.60
N LEU A 132 0.24 1.56 -0.67
CA LEU A 132 1.45 0.74 -0.66
C LEU A 132 2.16 0.91 0.68
N VAL A 133 2.35 -0.19 1.39
CA VAL A 133 3.17 -0.24 2.59
C VAL A 133 4.52 -0.84 2.22
N VAL A 134 5.60 -0.11 2.48
CA VAL A 134 6.97 -0.49 2.11
C VAL A 134 7.74 -0.86 3.37
N PRO A 135 8.13 -2.14 3.56
CA PRO A 135 8.93 -2.56 4.70
C PRO A 135 10.39 -2.12 4.57
N PRO A 136 11.14 -2.07 5.69
CA PRO A 136 12.56 -1.69 5.67
C PRO A 136 13.44 -2.71 4.91
N THR A 137 12.92 -3.90 4.67
CA THR A 137 13.58 -4.97 3.90
C THR A 137 13.35 -4.86 2.39
N ALA A 138 12.58 -3.87 1.93
CA ALA A 138 12.30 -3.70 0.51
C ALA A 138 13.59 -3.45 -0.28
N SER A 139 13.78 -4.21 -1.35
CA SER A 139 14.95 -4.09 -2.21
C SER A 139 14.94 -2.74 -2.95
N GLU A 140 16.05 -2.01 -2.89
CA GLU A 140 16.22 -0.78 -3.65
C GLU A 140 16.33 -1.07 -5.15
N GLY A 141 15.71 -0.21 -5.94
CA GLY A 141 16.14 0.07 -7.31
C GLY A 141 15.48 -0.69 -8.44
N LEU A 142 14.58 -1.65 -8.22
CA LEU A 142 13.88 -2.34 -9.31
C LEU A 142 12.35 -2.33 -9.11
N PRO A 143 11.58 -2.01 -10.17
CA PRO A 143 10.14 -2.21 -10.11
C PRO A 143 9.83 -3.70 -9.86
N PRO A 144 8.77 -4.03 -9.11
CA PRO A 144 8.42 -5.40 -8.84
C PRO A 144 8.09 -6.14 -10.14
N ARG A 145 8.56 -7.38 -10.25
CA ARG A 145 8.36 -8.23 -11.43
C ARG A 145 7.47 -9.42 -11.14
N ARG A 146 7.48 -9.91 -9.90
CA ARG A 146 6.71 -11.08 -9.46
C ARG A 146 5.69 -10.63 -8.42
N LEU A 147 4.46 -10.49 -8.86
CA LEU A 147 3.35 -10.09 -8.02
C LEU A 147 2.58 -11.32 -7.56
N LEU A 148 2.24 -11.37 -6.28
CA LEU A 148 1.32 -12.36 -5.72
C LEU A 148 0.03 -11.65 -5.31
N LEU A 149 -1.08 -11.98 -5.96
CA LEU A 149 -2.41 -11.47 -5.61
C LEU A 149 -3.09 -12.46 -4.66
N ALA A 150 -3.37 -12.01 -3.44
CA ALA A 150 -4.18 -12.77 -2.50
C ALA A 150 -5.67 -12.44 -2.69
N VAL A 151 -6.48 -13.47 -2.88
CA VAL A 151 -7.94 -13.36 -3.10
C VAL A 151 -8.71 -14.22 -2.11
N ASP A 152 -9.93 -13.79 -1.79
CA ASP A 152 -10.86 -14.45 -0.88
C ASP A 152 -11.91 -15.33 -1.60
N GLY A 153 -11.85 -15.37 -2.94
CA GLY A 153 -12.81 -16.11 -3.77
C GLY A 153 -14.11 -15.38 -4.04
N GLU A 154 -14.33 -14.23 -3.45
CA GLU A 154 -15.50 -13.40 -3.74
C GLU A 154 -15.31 -12.53 -4.97
N PRO A 155 -16.38 -12.13 -5.67
CA PRO A 155 -16.31 -11.20 -6.78
C PRO A 155 -15.55 -9.93 -6.42
N LEU A 156 -14.60 -9.54 -7.27
CA LEU A 156 -13.79 -8.34 -7.10
C LEU A 156 -14.35 -7.23 -7.99
N ASP A 157 -14.85 -6.15 -7.40
CA ASP A 157 -15.11 -4.92 -8.15
C ASP A 157 -13.98 -3.92 -7.89
N LEU A 158 -13.05 -3.86 -8.81
CA LEU A 158 -11.93 -2.92 -8.81
C LEU A 158 -12.09 -1.86 -9.90
N HIS A 159 -13.32 -1.50 -10.27
CA HIS A 159 -13.54 -0.53 -11.33
C HIS A 159 -13.50 0.93 -10.84
N PRO A 160 -12.72 1.83 -11.47
CA PRO A 160 -11.74 1.54 -12.52
C PRO A 160 -10.50 0.85 -11.93
N LEU A 161 -9.98 -0.17 -12.62
CA LEU A 161 -8.72 -0.80 -12.24
C LEU A 161 -7.64 0.27 -12.13
N PRO A 162 -6.89 0.32 -11.03
CA PRO A 162 -5.78 1.24 -10.91
C PRO A 162 -4.82 1.05 -12.09
N ALA A 163 -4.59 2.11 -12.86
CA ALA A 163 -3.67 2.10 -14.00
C ALA A 163 -2.28 1.55 -13.58
N LEU A 164 -1.90 1.81 -12.34
CA LEU A 164 -0.71 1.29 -11.71
C LEU A 164 -0.58 -0.24 -11.81
N VAL A 165 -1.64 -1.00 -11.53
CA VAL A 165 -1.57 -2.49 -11.59
C VAL A 165 -1.35 -2.96 -13.02
N HIS A 166 -2.05 -2.37 -13.97
CA HIS A 166 -1.81 -2.67 -15.38
C HIS A 166 -0.37 -2.37 -15.80
N GLN A 167 0.14 -1.22 -15.42
CA GLN A 167 1.50 -0.80 -15.75
C GLN A 167 2.55 -1.70 -15.10
N LEU A 168 2.34 -2.12 -13.85
CA LEU A 168 3.24 -3.07 -13.18
C LEU A 168 3.32 -4.41 -13.92
N LEU A 169 2.21 -4.84 -14.54
CA LEU A 169 2.13 -6.09 -15.29
C LEU A 169 2.54 -5.95 -16.76
N ALA A 170 2.66 -4.73 -17.30
CA ALA A 170 3.04 -4.48 -18.69
C ALA A 170 4.54 -4.71 -18.97
N GLY A 171 5.37 -4.84 -17.94
CA GLY A 171 6.80 -5.10 -18.08
C GLY A 171 7.07 -6.46 -18.73
N PRO A 172 8.12 -6.58 -19.57
CA PRO A 172 8.39 -7.81 -20.36
C PRO A 172 8.72 -9.04 -19.50
N GLN A 173 9.03 -8.84 -18.22
CA GLN A 173 9.33 -9.90 -17.27
C GLN A 173 8.33 -9.94 -16.10
N ALA A 174 7.26 -9.14 -16.19
CA ALA A 174 6.25 -9.10 -15.14
C ALA A 174 5.42 -10.39 -15.14
N SER A 175 5.14 -10.91 -13.96
CA SER A 175 4.30 -12.09 -13.76
C SER A 175 3.37 -11.89 -12.58
N LEU A 176 2.13 -12.37 -12.71
CA LEU A 176 1.15 -12.41 -11.65
C LEU A 176 0.91 -13.86 -11.26
N GLN A 177 1.05 -14.17 -9.98
CA GLN A 177 0.57 -15.38 -9.33
C GLN A 177 -0.65 -15.02 -8.49
N VAL A 178 -1.55 -15.96 -8.30
CA VAL A 178 -2.76 -15.78 -7.48
C VAL A 178 -2.74 -16.82 -6.37
N VAL A 179 -2.99 -16.41 -5.15
CA VAL A 179 -3.17 -17.33 -4.02
C VAL A 179 -4.58 -17.18 -3.44
N TYR A 180 -5.21 -18.33 -3.23
CA TYR A 180 -6.45 -18.44 -2.46
C TYR A 180 -6.22 -19.40 -1.29
N ILE A 181 -6.54 -18.97 -0.09
CA ILE A 181 -6.49 -19.77 1.13
C ILE A 181 -7.87 -19.65 1.78
N PRO A 182 -8.62 -20.74 1.94
CA PRO A 182 -9.91 -20.70 2.62
C PRO A 182 -9.74 -20.38 4.11
N GLU A 183 -10.64 -19.60 4.66
CA GLU A 183 -10.64 -19.22 6.08
C GLU A 183 -10.78 -20.42 7.02
N SER A 184 -11.40 -21.50 6.55
CA SER A 184 -11.60 -22.73 7.33
C SER A 184 -11.26 -23.96 6.49
N ALA A 185 -10.67 -24.95 7.13
CA ALA A 185 -10.40 -26.24 6.52
C ALA A 185 -11.67 -27.00 6.09
N THR A 186 -12.84 -26.63 6.63
CA THR A 186 -14.14 -27.19 6.27
C THR A 186 -14.81 -26.49 5.08
N THR A 187 -14.27 -25.36 4.66
CA THR A 187 -14.79 -24.63 3.49
C THR A 187 -14.40 -25.36 2.23
N THR A 188 -15.37 -25.77 1.44
CA THR A 188 -15.11 -26.33 0.11
C THR A 188 -14.45 -25.24 -0.73
N PRO A 189 -13.24 -25.47 -1.28
CA PRO A 189 -12.57 -24.49 -2.13
C PRO A 189 -13.48 -24.17 -3.32
N PRO A 190 -13.57 -22.88 -3.71
CA PRO A 190 -14.32 -22.52 -4.91
C PRO A 190 -13.69 -23.18 -6.15
N ASP A 191 -14.48 -23.29 -7.20
CA ASP A 191 -13.95 -23.74 -8.49
C ASP A 191 -12.79 -22.84 -8.93
N PRO A 192 -11.59 -23.38 -9.19
CA PRO A 192 -10.43 -22.62 -9.64
C PRO A 192 -10.71 -21.71 -10.84
N VAL A 193 -11.55 -22.18 -11.77
CA VAL A 193 -11.96 -21.40 -12.94
C VAL A 193 -12.84 -20.22 -12.54
N ALA A 194 -13.72 -20.42 -11.56
CA ALA A 194 -14.58 -19.34 -11.04
C ALA A 194 -13.74 -18.25 -10.38
N VAL A 195 -12.74 -18.59 -9.56
CA VAL A 195 -11.82 -17.62 -8.94
C VAL A 195 -11.11 -16.80 -10.00
N LEU A 196 -10.52 -17.44 -11.01
CA LEU A 196 -9.81 -16.72 -12.08
C LEU A 196 -10.76 -15.91 -12.97
N ASN A 197 -11.98 -16.38 -13.19
CA ASN A 197 -12.98 -15.62 -13.95
C ASN A 197 -13.42 -14.35 -13.21
N THR A 198 -13.52 -14.40 -11.89
CA THR A 198 -13.79 -13.20 -11.08
C THR A 198 -12.74 -12.12 -11.32
N ILE A 199 -11.47 -12.49 -11.28
CA ILE A 199 -10.35 -11.57 -11.54
C ILE A 199 -10.39 -11.04 -12.98
N ARG A 200 -10.74 -11.88 -13.96
CA ARG A 200 -10.83 -11.50 -15.39
C ARG A 200 -12.01 -10.59 -15.69
N ILE A 201 -13.18 -10.90 -15.15
CA ILE A 201 -14.42 -10.13 -15.36
C ILE A 201 -14.21 -8.68 -14.92
N ASN A 202 -13.48 -8.48 -13.86
CA ASN A 202 -13.20 -7.15 -13.31
C ASN A 202 -11.98 -6.47 -13.99
N GLY A 203 -11.42 -7.06 -15.03
CA GLY A 203 -10.38 -6.42 -15.86
C GLY A 203 -9.01 -6.32 -15.22
N VAL A 204 -8.76 -7.06 -14.13
CA VAL A 204 -7.48 -6.97 -13.41
C VAL A 204 -6.32 -7.52 -14.25
N VAL A 205 -6.53 -8.60 -15.00
CA VAL A 205 -5.49 -9.13 -15.91
C VAL A 205 -6.12 -9.87 -17.09
N PRO A 206 -5.60 -9.74 -18.30
CA PRO A 206 -5.99 -10.62 -19.41
C PRO A 206 -5.43 -12.04 -19.17
N ALA A 207 -6.31 -13.03 -19.10
CA ALA A 207 -6.02 -14.46 -19.14
C ALA A 207 -4.88 -14.96 -18.20
N ILE A 208 -5.17 -15.09 -16.90
CA ILE A 208 -4.30 -15.83 -15.98
C ILE A 208 -4.50 -17.34 -16.21
N PRO A 209 -3.45 -18.11 -16.55
CA PRO A 209 -3.57 -19.56 -16.67
C PRO A 209 -3.78 -20.22 -15.31
N LEU A 210 -4.50 -21.34 -15.27
CA LEU A 210 -4.76 -22.10 -14.03
C LEU A 210 -3.48 -22.50 -13.28
N SER A 211 -2.38 -22.70 -13.99
CA SER A 211 -1.06 -23.00 -13.40
C SER A 211 -0.49 -21.89 -12.51
N ARG A 212 -1.07 -20.71 -12.56
CA ARG A 212 -0.69 -19.56 -11.70
C ARG A 212 -1.63 -19.35 -10.53
N LEU A 213 -2.64 -20.18 -10.35
CA LEU A 213 -3.51 -20.18 -9.17
C LEU A 213 -3.02 -21.23 -8.17
N HIS A 214 -2.73 -20.80 -6.96
CA HIS A 214 -2.27 -21.62 -5.86
C HIS A 214 -3.38 -21.73 -4.82
N LEU A 215 -3.86 -22.95 -4.61
CA LEU A 215 -4.89 -23.27 -3.62
C LEU A 215 -4.22 -24.00 -2.46
N HIS A 216 -4.25 -23.44 -1.27
CA HIS A 216 -3.64 -24.02 -0.09
C HIS A 216 -4.58 -23.95 1.11
N HIS A 217 -4.40 -24.89 2.03
CA HIS A 217 -4.95 -24.81 3.37
C HIS A 217 -3.83 -24.38 4.32
N ALA A 218 -4.09 -23.40 5.15
CA ALA A 218 -3.18 -22.99 6.20
C ALA A 218 -3.97 -22.76 7.50
N PRO A 219 -3.40 -23.13 8.65
CA PRO A 219 -4.06 -22.89 9.95
C PRO A 219 -4.16 -21.40 10.27
N ASP A 220 -3.26 -20.58 9.76
CA ASP A 220 -3.32 -19.12 9.79
C ASP A 220 -3.21 -18.58 8.37
N LEU A 221 -4.21 -17.79 7.98
CA LEU A 221 -4.35 -17.26 6.63
C LEU A 221 -3.18 -16.34 6.25
N VAL A 222 -2.75 -15.48 7.17
CA VAL A 222 -1.64 -14.54 6.94
C VAL A 222 -0.34 -15.30 6.76
N ALA A 223 -0.04 -16.24 7.66
CA ALA A 223 1.15 -17.08 7.54
C ALA A 223 1.15 -17.89 6.24
N GLY A 224 0.01 -18.39 5.82
CA GLY A 224 -0.15 -19.12 4.56
C GLY A 224 0.14 -18.24 3.33
N ILE A 225 -0.39 -17.02 3.29
CA ILE A 225 -0.14 -16.07 2.21
C ILE A 225 1.34 -15.68 2.15
N LEU A 226 1.96 -15.38 3.30
CA LEU A 226 3.38 -15.02 3.36
C LEU A 226 4.29 -16.19 2.97
N ALA A 227 3.96 -17.43 3.37
CA ALA A 227 4.69 -18.60 2.94
C ALA A 227 4.61 -18.82 1.42
N GLU A 228 3.44 -18.55 0.82
CA GLU A 228 3.28 -18.61 -0.63
C GLU A 228 4.07 -17.51 -1.33
N ALA A 229 4.10 -16.30 -0.78
CA ALA A 229 4.92 -15.21 -1.32
C ALA A 229 6.41 -15.59 -1.39
N VAL A 230 6.93 -16.25 -0.35
CA VAL A 230 8.30 -16.78 -0.35
C VAL A 230 8.47 -17.87 -1.40
N ARG A 231 7.53 -18.82 -1.49
CA ARG A 231 7.59 -19.94 -2.46
C ARG A 231 7.60 -19.45 -3.90
N GLN A 232 6.79 -18.45 -4.21
CA GLN A 232 6.71 -17.84 -5.53
C GLN A 232 7.81 -16.77 -5.76
N GLN A 233 8.66 -16.54 -4.76
CA GLN A 233 9.68 -15.47 -4.79
C GLN A 233 9.05 -14.12 -5.18
N ALA A 234 7.91 -13.80 -4.62
CA ALA A 234 7.20 -12.57 -4.93
C ALA A 234 8.01 -11.34 -4.50
N ASP A 235 7.99 -10.29 -5.33
CA ASP A 235 8.63 -9.01 -5.07
C ASP A 235 7.63 -8.01 -4.46
N MET A 236 6.32 -8.29 -4.62
CA MET A 236 5.23 -7.50 -4.08
C MET A 236 4.02 -8.39 -3.83
N LEU A 237 3.39 -8.20 -2.68
CA LEU A 237 2.09 -8.77 -2.35
C LEU A 237 0.99 -7.76 -2.74
N VAL A 238 -0.04 -8.23 -3.44
CA VAL A 238 -1.23 -7.44 -3.78
C VAL A 238 -2.41 -8.02 -3.02
N VAL A 239 -3.15 -7.18 -2.32
CA VAL A 239 -4.33 -7.56 -1.54
C VAL A 239 -5.51 -6.68 -1.90
N VAL A 240 -6.72 -7.19 -1.75
CA VAL A 240 -7.95 -6.43 -1.94
C VAL A 240 -8.53 -6.09 -0.58
N ALA A 241 -8.63 -4.79 -0.28
CA ALA A 241 -9.21 -4.29 0.95
C ALA A 241 -10.71 -4.05 0.75
N ARG A 242 -11.55 -4.92 1.32
CA ARG A 242 -13.01 -4.79 1.27
C ARG A 242 -13.53 -4.03 2.48
N HIS A 243 -14.57 -3.24 2.28
CA HIS A 243 -15.24 -2.51 3.37
C HIS A 243 -15.71 -3.44 4.50
N HIS A 244 -16.28 -4.61 4.17
CA HIS A 244 -16.75 -5.57 5.17
C HIS A 244 -15.62 -6.10 6.06
N SER A 245 -14.43 -6.29 5.52
CA SER A 245 -13.25 -6.72 6.29
C SER A 245 -12.69 -5.59 7.18
N LEU A 246 -13.04 -4.34 6.90
CA LEU A 246 -12.57 -3.16 7.62
C LEU A 246 -13.49 -2.82 8.82
N ILE A 247 -14.81 -3.09 8.73
CA ILE A 247 -15.81 -2.70 9.74
C ILE A 247 -16.07 -3.81 10.78
N GLY A 248 -15.74 -5.04 10.47
CA GLY A 248 -16.28 -6.26 11.08
C GLY A 248 -15.58 -6.85 12.28
N SER A 249 -14.81 -6.16 13.09
CA SER A 249 -14.57 -6.60 14.48
C SER A 249 -13.63 -5.65 15.24
N PHE A 250 -14.14 -5.05 16.27
CA PHE A 250 -13.36 -4.37 17.32
C PHE A 250 -12.37 -5.29 18.06
N PHE A 251 -12.28 -6.57 17.69
CA PHE A 251 -11.46 -7.57 18.40
C PHE A 251 -10.44 -8.34 17.55
N HIS A 252 -10.51 -8.27 16.21
CA HIS A 252 -9.52 -8.94 15.36
C HIS A 252 -9.04 -7.98 14.28
N ARG A 253 -7.72 -7.72 14.24
CA ARG A 253 -7.10 -6.94 13.16
C ARG A 253 -7.39 -7.60 11.80
N SER A 254 -7.73 -6.77 10.81
CA SER A 254 -8.04 -7.26 9.47
C SER A 254 -6.85 -8.05 8.88
N ILE A 255 -7.12 -9.01 8.01
CA ILE A 255 -6.08 -9.78 7.30
C ILE A 255 -5.14 -8.83 6.55
N THR A 256 -5.70 -7.80 5.91
CA THR A 256 -4.92 -6.76 5.21
C THR A 256 -3.96 -6.04 6.15
N ALA A 257 -4.41 -5.62 7.33
CA ALA A 257 -3.56 -4.95 8.33
C ALA A 257 -2.43 -5.89 8.81
N ARG A 258 -2.75 -7.13 9.13
CA ARG A 258 -1.76 -8.14 9.54
C ARG A 258 -0.72 -8.42 8.44
N LEU A 259 -1.14 -8.49 7.18
CA LEU A 259 -0.22 -8.65 6.05
C LEU A 259 0.69 -7.43 5.91
N MET A 260 0.15 -6.22 6.06
CA MET A 260 0.95 -4.99 6.06
C MET A 260 1.96 -4.94 7.19
N GLU A 261 1.65 -5.48 8.36
CA GLU A 261 2.54 -5.51 9.52
C GLU A 261 3.66 -6.55 9.38
N GLN A 262 3.33 -7.73 8.85
CA GLN A 262 4.20 -8.92 8.92
C GLN A 262 4.95 -9.21 7.62
N SER A 263 4.57 -8.55 6.52
CA SER A 263 5.18 -8.85 5.23
C SER A 263 6.62 -8.32 5.14
N PRO A 264 7.58 -9.17 4.75
CA PRO A 264 8.93 -8.74 4.46
C PRO A 264 9.11 -8.09 3.09
N ILE A 265 8.04 -8.08 2.27
CA ILE A 265 8.01 -7.46 0.94
C ILE A 265 6.90 -6.41 0.87
N PRO A 266 6.99 -5.42 -0.03
CA PRO A 266 5.95 -4.40 -0.19
C PRO A 266 4.55 -4.98 -0.36
N VAL A 267 3.56 -4.39 0.32
CA VAL A 267 2.15 -4.77 0.24
C VAL A 267 1.35 -3.66 -0.41
N LEU A 268 0.80 -3.93 -1.58
CA LEU A 268 -0.11 -3.05 -2.30
C LEU A 268 -1.55 -3.44 -1.99
N ALA A 269 -2.28 -2.61 -1.27
CA ALA A 269 -3.69 -2.80 -1.00
C ALA A 269 -4.54 -2.00 -1.99
N LEU A 270 -5.45 -2.69 -2.65
CA LEU A 270 -6.40 -2.13 -3.60
C LEU A 270 -7.74 -1.93 -2.90
N PRO A 271 -8.27 -0.70 -2.81
CA PRO A 271 -9.59 -0.50 -2.23
C PRO A 271 -10.66 -1.11 -3.16
N ALA A 272 -11.44 -2.08 -2.65
CA ALA A 272 -12.62 -2.57 -3.35
C ALA A 272 -13.80 -1.64 -3.06
N ARG A 273 -14.64 -1.41 -4.06
CA ARG A 273 -15.97 -0.81 -3.88
C ARG A 273 -16.96 -1.95 -3.72
N ASP A 274 -17.77 -1.88 -2.67
CA ASP A 274 -18.92 -2.76 -2.45
C ASP A 274 -20.07 -2.34 -3.35
#